data_10eaa2fcb510c3177872254b1cfb8671
#
_entry.id   10eaa2fcb510c3177872254b1cfb8671
#
_cell.length_a   1.000
_cell.length_b   1.000
_cell.length_c   1.000
_cell.angle_alpha   90.00
_cell.angle_beta   90.00
_cell.angle_gamma   90.00
#
_symmetry.space_group_name_H-M   'P 1'
#
loop_
_entity.id
_entity.type
_entity.pdbx_description
1 polymer ?
#
loop_
_entity_poly.entity_id
_entity_poly.type
_entity_poly.pdbx_seq_one_letter_code
_entity_poly.pdbx_strand_id
1 'polypeptide(L)'
;MSIGVDWVDGIAVRDRFLAPTQVRALLDCAHLRRERGEFAAARIGSERSLQRRPQIRGDSNCWISAPLLPAELTLLEELERLRLHLNERDLLGLFELELHYAWYPAGAGYARHVDQPQGRAQRQVSLVLYLNEDWAPVAGGELRFFDAPDRHRDIEPIAGRLVCFLTPGREHAVLPTRRERLSISGWFRTRS
;
A
#
# COMPACT_ATOMS: atom_id res chain seq x y z
N MET A 1 16.75 11.67 11.02
CA MET A 1 16.91 10.35 10.36
C MET A 1 16.72 10.53 8.88
N SER A 2 17.52 9.87 8.02
CA SER A 2 17.35 9.93 6.55
C SER A 2 15.97 9.36 6.17
N ILE A 3 15.20 10.09 5.37
CA ILE A 3 13.87 9.68 4.89
C ILE A 3 14.00 8.79 3.64
N GLY A 4 15.21 8.64 3.10
CA GLY A 4 15.47 7.93 1.85
C GLY A 4 15.09 6.44 1.87
N VAL A 5 14.77 5.93 0.70
CA VAL A 5 14.61 4.51 0.39
C VAL A 5 15.63 4.12 -0.67
N ASP A 6 16.25 2.95 -0.55
CA ASP A 6 17.22 2.45 -1.52
C ASP A 6 16.55 1.44 -2.45
N TRP A 7 16.63 1.69 -3.76
CA TRP A 7 16.05 0.81 -4.75
C TRP A 7 16.95 -0.40 -5.04
N VAL A 8 16.36 -1.57 -4.95
CA VAL A 8 16.95 -2.83 -5.45
C VAL A 8 15.96 -3.42 -6.45
N ASP A 9 16.33 -3.46 -7.72
CA ASP A 9 15.46 -3.90 -8.82
C ASP A 9 14.10 -3.15 -8.87
N GLY A 10 14.10 -1.84 -8.58
CA GLY A 10 12.90 -1.01 -8.57
C GLY A 10 11.95 -1.27 -7.40
N ILE A 11 12.41 -1.95 -6.36
CA ILE A 11 11.70 -2.17 -5.09
C ILE A 11 12.57 -1.65 -3.95
N ALA A 12 11.96 -0.95 -3.01
CA ALA A 12 12.62 -0.49 -1.79
C ALA A 12 11.81 -0.92 -0.58
N VAL A 13 12.49 -1.47 0.42
CA VAL A 13 11.89 -1.90 1.69
C VAL A 13 12.56 -1.15 2.82
N ARG A 14 11.76 -0.51 3.65
CA ARG A 14 12.24 0.21 4.82
C ARG A 14 11.52 -0.26 6.08
N ASP A 15 12.24 -0.98 6.91
CA ASP A 15 11.76 -1.36 8.24
C ASP A 15 11.73 -0.14 9.17
N ARG A 16 10.78 -0.14 10.09
CA ARG A 16 10.61 0.93 11.09
C ARG A 16 10.50 2.32 10.45
N PHE A 17 9.85 2.41 9.31
CA PHE A 17 9.51 3.71 8.70
C PHE A 17 8.61 4.52 9.64
N LEU A 18 7.65 3.84 10.29
CA LEU A 18 6.87 4.41 11.40
C LEU A 18 7.30 3.80 12.73
N ALA A 19 7.31 4.63 13.77
CA ALA A 19 7.45 4.17 15.15
C ALA A 19 6.21 3.35 15.60
N PRO A 20 6.35 2.44 16.57
CA PRO A 20 5.21 1.65 17.06
C PRO A 20 4.02 2.50 17.53
N THR A 21 4.27 3.64 18.13
CA THR A 21 3.22 4.59 18.56
C THR A 21 2.43 5.19 17.39
N GLN A 22 3.11 5.48 16.28
CA GLN A 22 2.47 5.97 15.05
C GLN A 22 1.65 4.87 14.37
N VAL A 23 2.18 3.63 14.33
CA VAL A 23 1.44 2.46 13.84
C VAL A 23 0.14 2.30 14.61
N ARG A 24 0.21 2.33 15.95
CA ARG A 24 -0.98 2.17 16.81
C ARG A 24 -2.00 3.28 16.59
N ALA A 25 -1.57 4.53 16.50
CA ALA A 25 -2.46 5.65 16.21
C ALA A 25 -3.17 5.52 14.85
N LEU A 26 -2.49 4.98 13.82
CA LEU A 26 -3.10 4.70 12.51
C LEU A 26 -4.04 3.50 12.54
N LEU A 27 -3.75 2.47 13.36
CA LEU A 27 -4.68 1.38 13.63
C LEU A 27 -5.98 1.89 14.26
N ASP A 28 -5.87 2.76 15.27
CA ASP A 28 -7.04 3.39 15.92
C ASP A 28 -7.87 4.21 14.90
N CYS A 29 -7.21 4.94 13.99
CA CYS A 29 -7.88 5.64 12.90
C CYS A 29 -8.64 4.67 11.98
N ALA A 30 -8.01 3.56 11.59
CA ALA A 30 -8.64 2.56 10.73
C ALA A 30 -9.86 1.91 11.40
N HIS A 31 -9.76 1.57 12.70
CA HIS A 31 -10.89 1.05 13.48
C HIS A 31 -12.04 2.05 13.56
N LEU A 32 -11.75 3.32 13.89
CA LEU A 32 -12.75 4.37 13.95
C LEU A 32 -13.47 4.55 12.60
N ARG A 33 -12.74 4.56 11.48
CA ARG A 33 -13.34 4.64 10.14
C ARG A 33 -14.18 3.41 9.81
N ARG A 34 -13.78 2.21 10.27
CA ARG A 34 -14.55 0.98 10.11
C ARG A 34 -15.86 1.02 10.91
N GLU A 35 -15.83 1.48 12.17
CA GLU A 35 -17.01 1.68 13.00
C GLU A 35 -18.00 2.68 12.38
N ARG A 36 -17.49 3.69 11.69
CA ARG A 36 -18.30 4.65 10.93
C ARG A 36 -18.85 4.12 9.60
N GLY A 37 -18.52 2.88 9.22
CA GLY A 37 -18.97 2.27 7.97
C GLY A 37 -18.30 2.85 6.71
N GLU A 38 -17.12 3.47 6.84
CA GLU A 38 -16.41 4.12 5.72
C GLU A 38 -15.65 3.12 4.83
N PHE A 39 -15.52 1.86 5.25
CA PHE A 39 -14.91 0.82 4.43
C PHE A 39 -15.91 0.24 3.43
N ALA A 40 -15.49 0.14 2.16
CA ALA A 40 -16.25 -0.51 1.10
C ALA A 40 -15.47 -1.71 0.55
N ALA A 41 -16.18 -2.76 0.12
CA ALA A 41 -15.56 -3.88 -0.57
C ALA A 41 -14.81 -3.38 -1.81
N ALA A 42 -13.54 -3.74 -1.92
CA ALA A 42 -12.70 -3.32 -3.03
C ALA A 42 -13.24 -3.84 -4.36
N ARG A 43 -13.09 -3.04 -5.41
CA ARG A 43 -13.53 -3.36 -6.76
C ARG A 43 -12.33 -3.41 -7.70
N ILE A 44 -12.45 -4.17 -8.78
CA ILE A 44 -11.47 -4.25 -9.87
C ILE A 44 -12.10 -3.73 -11.16
N GLY A 45 -11.26 -3.24 -12.07
CA GLY A 45 -11.68 -2.72 -13.38
C GLY A 45 -11.49 -1.20 -13.52
N SER A 46 -11.85 -0.67 -14.69
CA SER A 46 -11.87 0.78 -14.96
C SER A 46 -13.14 1.41 -14.42
N GLU A 47 -13.18 2.76 -14.32
CA GLU A 47 -14.34 3.53 -13.84
C GLU A 47 -15.68 3.13 -14.47
N ARG A 48 -15.65 2.68 -15.73
CA ARG A 48 -16.85 2.25 -16.48
C ARG A 48 -17.21 0.77 -16.29
N SER A 49 -16.32 -0.04 -15.67
CA SER A 49 -16.46 -1.49 -15.54
C SER A 49 -16.07 -2.03 -14.16
N LEU A 50 -16.22 -1.21 -13.11
CA LEU A 50 -15.91 -1.61 -11.73
C LEU A 50 -16.77 -2.79 -11.29
N GLN A 51 -16.12 -3.93 -11.00
CA GLN A 51 -16.78 -5.16 -10.55
C GLN A 51 -16.20 -5.62 -9.21
N ARG A 52 -17.07 -6.15 -8.34
CA ARG A 52 -16.67 -6.87 -7.15
C ARG A 52 -16.38 -8.33 -7.54
N ARG A 53 -15.12 -8.76 -7.40
CA ARG A 53 -14.69 -10.16 -7.61
C ARG A 53 -13.86 -10.62 -6.40
N PRO A 54 -14.48 -11.12 -5.33
CA PRO A 54 -13.79 -11.47 -4.09
C PRO A 54 -12.70 -12.54 -4.28
N GLN A 55 -12.85 -13.40 -5.30
CA GLN A 55 -11.85 -14.43 -5.66
C GLN A 55 -10.56 -13.83 -6.24
N ILE A 56 -10.64 -12.59 -6.77
CA ILE A 56 -9.48 -11.89 -7.35
C ILE A 56 -8.94 -10.88 -6.34
N ARG A 57 -9.83 -10.13 -5.66
CA ARG A 57 -9.48 -9.09 -4.70
C ARG A 57 -10.43 -9.15 -3.51
N GLY A 58 -9.92 -9.58 -2.35
CA GLY A 58 -10.71 -9.90 -1.16
C GLY A 58 -10.69 -8.85 -0.06
N ASP A 59 -10.06 -7.68 -0.25
CA ASP A 59 -10.01 -6.61 0.73
C ASP A 59 -11.27 -5.72 0.73
N SER A 60 -11.43 -4.98 1.80
CA SER A 60 -12.20 -3.75 1.83
C SER A 60 -11.24 -2.56 1.95
N ASN A 61 -11.58 -1.42 1.35
CA ASN A 61 -10.77 -0.23 1.40
C ASN A 61 -11.55 0.99 1.91
N CYS A 62 -10.81 1.91 2.51
CA CYS A 62 -11.30 3.23 2.92
C CYS A 62 -10.29 4.28 2.47
N TRP A 63 -10.68 5.18 1.56
CA TRP A 63 -9.82 6.26 1.10
C TRP A 63 -9.52 7.25 2.22
N ILE A 64 -8.25 7.62 2.35
CA ILE A 64 -7.82 8.65 3.29
C ILE A 64 -8.05 10.01 2.63
N SER A 65 -9.13 10.64 3.02
CA SER A 65 -9.59 11.95 2.51
C SER A 65 -10.20 12.78 3.64
N ALA A 66 -10.39 14.06 3.41
CA ALA A 66 -10.98 14.97 4.39
C ALA A 66 -12.39 14.50 4.85
N PRO A 67 -12.72 14.64 6.14
CA PRO A 67 -11.86 15.15 7.20
C PRO A 67 -10.80 14.14 7.65
N LEU A 68 -9.56 14.61 7.78
CA LEU A 68 -8.43 13.79 8.19
C LEU A 68 -8.34 13.70 9.72
N LEU A 69 -7.90 12.55 10.21
CA LEU A 69 -7.59 12.32 11.62
C LEU A 69 -6.14 12.73 11.92
N PRO A 70 -5.79 13.07 13.18
CA PRO A 70 -4.46 13.59 13.51
C PRO A 70 -3.29 12.69 13.06
N ALA A 71 -3.40 11.37 13.25
CA ALA A 71 -2.35 10.44 12.83
C ALA A 71 -2.23 10.34 11.30
N GLU A 72 -3.32 10.54 10.56
CA GLU A 72 -3.31 10.57 9.10
C GLU A 72 -2.60 11.83 8.58
N LEU A 73 -2.79 12.98 9.23
CA LEU A 73 -2.04 14.21 8.91
C LEU A 73 -0.54 14.01 9.11
N THR A 74 -0.13 13.44 10.23
CA THR A 74 1.28 13.12 10.50
C THR A 74 1.86 12.18 9.44
N LEU A 75 1.10 11.14 9.04
CA LEU A 75 1.51 10.23 7.96
C LEU A 75 1.69 10.98 6.63
N LEU A 76 0.75 11.85 6.27
CA LEU A 76 0.85 12.64 5.03
C LEU A 76 2.09 13.53 5.03
N GLU A 77 2.47 14.13 6.15
CA GLU A 77 3.70 14.93 6.27
C GLU A 77 4.97 14.07 6.06
N GLU A 78 5.02 12.84 6.63
CA GLU A 78 6.14 11.92 6.41
C GLU A 78 6.24 11.47 4.95
N LEU A 79 5.10 11.16 4.33
CA LEU A 79 5.06 10.76 2.92
C LEU A 79 5.37 11.92 1.97
N GLU A 80 5.00 13.15 2.33
CA GLU A 80 5.38 14.34 1.55
C GLU A 80 6.90 14.53 1.56
N ARG A 81 7.56 14.37 2.71
CA ARG A 81 9.03 14.41 2.77
C ARG A 81 9.67 13.31 1.92
N LEU A 82 9.09 12.09 1.93
CA LEU A 82 9.54 11.00 1.07
C LEU A 82 9.37 11.35 -0.41
N ARG A 83 8.22 11.91 -0.81
CA ARG A 83 7.95 12.35 -2.18
C ARG A 83 8.97 13.35 -2.68
N LEU A 84 9.27 14.37 -1.86
CA LEU A 84 10.27 15.39 -2.20
C LEU A 84 11.66 14.76 -2.36
N HIS A 85 12.05 13.87 -1.45
CA HIS A 85 13.33 13.16 -1.54
C HIS A 85 13.44 12.30 -2.81
N LEU A 86 12.38 11.58 -3.19
CA LEU A 86 12.35 10.79 -4.43
C LEU A 86 12.44 11.68 -5.68
N ASN A 87 11.77 12.82 -5.67
CA ASN A 87 11.89 13.78 -6.78
C ASN A 87 13.29 14.36 -6.91
N GLU A 88 13.92 14.71 -5.79
CA GLU A 88 15.25 15.29 -5.76
C GLU A 88 16.32 14.29 -6.24
N ARG A 89 16.20 13.02 -5.79
CA ARG A 89 17.18 11.97 -6.10
C ARG A 89 16.96 11.31 -7.45
N ASP A 90 15.70 10.97 -7.77
CA ASP A 90 15.36 10.07 -8.87
C ASP A 90 14.64 10.79 -10.03
N LEU A 91 14.36 12.10 -9.90
CA LEU A 91 13.72 12.96 -10.91
C LEU A 91 12.38 12.43 -11.42
N LEU A 92 11.58 11.81 -10.55
CA LEU A 92 10.35 11.11 -10.91
C LEU A 92 9.15 12.03 -11.22
N GLY A 93 9.23 13.34 -10.94
CA GLY A 93 8.15 14.28 -11.20
C GLY A 93 6.86 14.01 -10.41
N LEU A 94 6.99 13.44 -9.21
CA LEU A 94 5.87 13.09 -8.35
C LEU A 94 5.19 14.34 -7.82
N PHE A 95 3.86 14.42 -7.95
CA PHE A 95 3.10 15.61 -7.58
C PHE A 95 1.94 15.30 -6.63
N GLU A 96 1.18 14.26 -6.88
CA GLU A 96 -0.01 13.88 -6.13
C GLU A 96 0.23 12.60 -5.32
N LEU A 97 -0.55 12.44 -4.24
CA LEU A 97 -0.56 11.23 -3.43
C LEU A 97 -2.00 10.75 -3.24
N GLU A 98 -2.27 9.51 -3.59
CA GLU A 98 -3.51 8.79 -3.29
C GLU A 98 -3.23 7.75 -2.21
N LEU A 99 -4.04 7.70 -1.15
CA LEU A 99 -3.91 6.73 -0.06
C LEU A 99 -5.25 6.12 0.33
N HIS A 100 -5.21 4.85 0.70
CA HIS A 100 -6.36 4.17 1.30
C HIS A 100 -5.89 3.10 2.31
N TYR A 101 -6.69 2.89 3.33
CA TYR A 101 -6.59 1.68 4.14
C TYR A 101 -7.06 0.48 3.32
N ALA A 102 -6.34 -0.64 3.38
CA ALA A 102 -6.71 -1.92 2.79
C ALA A 102 -6.80 -2.97 3.90
N TRP A 103 -8.00 -3.50 4.13
CA TRP A 103 -8.30 -4.47 5.18
C TRP A 103 -8.66 -5.81 4.57
N TYR A 104 -7.79 -6.80 4.76
CA TYR A 104 -7.97 -8.18 4.30
C TYR A 104 -8.45 -9.05 5.46
N PRO A 105 -9.65 -9.65 5.40
CA PRO A 105 -10.04 -10.69 6.36
C PRO A 105 -9.21 -11.96 6.18
N ALA A 106 -9.22 -12.86 7.17
CA ALA A 106 -8.60 -14.16 7.04
C ALA A 106 -9.13 -14.91 5.79
N GLY A 107 -8.24 -15.56 5.05
CA GLY A 107 -8.50 -16.22 3.78
C GLY A 107 -8.44 -15.32 2.55
N ALA A 108 -8.43 -13.99 2.72
CA ALA A 108 -8.38 -13.06 1.60
C ALA A 108 -6.96 -12.80 1.11
N GLY A 109 -6.87 -12.41 -0.15
CA GLY A 109 -5.67 -11.96 -0.83
C GLY A 109 -6.02 -11.08 -2.02
N TYR A 110 -5.02 -10.77 -2.85
CA TYR A 110 -5.22 -10.10 -4.12
C TYR A 110 -4.38 -10.79 -5.20
N ALA A 111 -5.03 -11.32 -6.21
CA ALA A 111 -4.38 -12.04 -7.31
C ALA A 111 -3.34 -11.16 -8.03
N ARG A 112 -2.43 -11.78 -8.77
CA ARG A 112 -1.40 -11.12 -9.58
C ARG A 112 -1.99 -10.03 -10.47
N HIS A 113 -1.47 -8.82 -10.36
CA HIS A 113 -1.94 -7.61 -11.06
C HIS A 113 -0.82 -6.58 -11.20
N VAL A 114 -1.12 -5.51 -11.91
CA VAL A 114 -0.35 -4.26 -11.95
C VAL A 114 -1.23 -3.12 -11.46
N ASP A 115 -0.63 -2.16 -10.75
CA ASP A 115 -1.36 -1.01 -10.18
C ASP A 115 -1.73 0.06 -11.21
N GLN A 116 -1.17 -0.02 -12.39
CA GLN A 116 -1.38 0.96 -13.45
C GLN A 116 -2.40 0.43 -14.47
N PRO A 117 -3.62 1.01 -14.51
CA PRO A 117 -4.59 0.69 -15.56
C PRO A 117 -4.02 1.06 -16.94
N GLN A 118 -4.34 0.28 -17.96
CA GLN A 118 -3.97 0.59 -19.35
C GLN A 118 -4.45 2.01 -19.72
N GLY A 119 -3.54 2.81 -20.29
CA GLY A 119 -3.82 4.16 -20.75
C GLY A 119 -3.71 5.27 -19.69
N ARG A 120 -3.30 4.95 -18.45
CA ARG A 120 -3.11 5.93 -17.36
C ARG A 120 -1.69 5.80 -16.78
N ALA A 121 -0.72 6.51 -17.35
CA ALA A 121 0.69 6.46 -16.94
C ALA A 121 1.04 7.34 -15.72
N GLN A 122 0.06 7.76 -14.92
CA GLN A 122 0.28 8.76 -13.87
C GLN A 122 0.86 8.19 -12.58
N ARG A 123 0.57 6.91 -12.22
CA ARG A 123 1.10 6.27 -11.03
C ARG A 123 2.54 5.83 -11.28
N GLN A 124 3.49 6.51 -10.64
CA GLN A 124 4.93 6.25 -10.84
C GLN A 124 5.52 5.39 -9.73
N VAL A 125 5.09 5.60 -8.49
CA VAL A 125 5.56 4.84 -7.34
C VAL A 125 4.35 4.33 -6.57
N SER A 126 4.24 3.02 -6.41
CA SER A 126 3.33 2.38 -5.47
C SER A 126 3.97 2.32 -4.10
N LEU A 127 3.18 2.48 -3.06
CA LEU A 127 3.60 2.35 -1.67
C LEU A 127 2.64 1.47 -0.87
N VAL A 128 3.19 0.68 0.05
CA VAL A 128 2.44 -0.14 1.01
C VAL A 128 3.09 0.01 2.38
N LEU A 129 2.33 0.52 3.33
CA LEU A 129 2.73 0.67 4.72
C LEU A 129 1.93 -0.32 5.58
N TYR A 130 2.62 -1.18 6.33
CA TYR A 130 1.97 -2.22 7.10
C TYR A 130 1.72 -1.81 8.54
N LEU A 131 0.55 -2.23 9.06
CA LEU A 131 0.08 -1.92 10.41
C LEU A 131 -0.10 -3.17 11.30
N ASN A 132 0.47 -4.31 10.92
CA ASN A 132 0.23 -5.59 11.57
C ASN A 132 1.27 -5.85 12.67
N GLU A 133 0.89 -5.62 13.91
CA GLU A 133 1.73 -5.96 15.07
C GLU A 133 1.83 -7.50 15.21
N ASP A 134 2.96 -7.98 15.76
CA ASP A 134 3.22 -9.40 16.05
C ASP A 134 2.93 -10.34 14.87
N TRP A 135 3.37 -9.94 13.67
CA TRP A 135 3.18 -10.76 12.48
C TRP A 135 4.16 -11.91 12.42
N ALA A 136 3.63 -13.13 12.40
CA ALA A 136 4.42 -14.34 12.24
C ALA A 136 4.35 -14.86 10.81
N PRO A 137 5.43 -15.44 10.23
CA PRO A 137 5.44 -15.95 8.85
C PRO A 137 4.32 -16.93 8.54
N VAL A 138 3.90 -17.75 9.52
CA VAL A 138 2.79 -18.70 9.39
C VAL A 138 1.45 -18.01 9.05
N ALA A 139 1.33 -16.69 9.31
CA ALA A 139 0.11 -15.94 9.01
C ALA A 139 -0.08 -15.68 7.50
N GLY A 140 0.95 -15.84 6.67
CA GLY A 140 0.87 -15.56 5.25
C GLY A 140 0.70 -14.06 4.94
N GLY A 141 0.00 -13.71 3.88
CA GLY A 141 -0.34 -12.32 3.55
C GLY A 141 0.83 -11.49 3.01
N GLU A 142 1.90 -12.13 2.55
CA GLU A 142 3.06 -11.48 1.97
C GLU A 142 2.68 -10.71 0.71
N LEU A 143 3.40 -9.63 0.44
CA LEU A 143 3.42 -8.96 -0.84
C LEU A 143 4.41 -9.68 -1.74
N ARG A 144 3.92 -10.35 -2.77
CA ARG A 144 4.72 -11.09 -3.73
C ARG A 144 4.98 -10.28 -4.99
N PHE A 145 6.23 -10.08 -5.34
CA PHE A 145 6.66 -9.55 -6.63
C PHE A 145 7.08 -10.68 -7.57
N PHE A 146 6.76 -10.54 -8.85
CA PHE A 146 7.10 -11.50 -9.89
C PHE A 146 8.22 -10.91 -10.75
N ASP A 147 9.46 -11.37 -10.54
CA ASP A 147 10.65 -10.89 -11.26
C ASP A 147 10.86 -11.67 -12.59
N ALA A 148 10.41 -12.94 -12.64
CA ALA A 148 10.45 -13.82 -13.82
C ALA A 148 9.36 -14.92 -13.64
N PRO A 149 9.07 -15.75 -14.65
CA PRO A 149 8.06 -16.80 -14.55
C PRO A 149 8.19 -17.68 -13.31
N ASP A 150 9.42 -18.05 -12.94
CA ASP A 150 9.73 -18.96 -11.82
C ASP A 150 10.48 -18.26 -10.66
N ARG A 151 10.60 -16.92 -10.69
CA ARG A 151 11.30 -16.16 -9.68
C ARG A 151 10.38 -15.10 -9.06
N HIS A 152 10.21 -15.17 -7.75
CA HIS A 152 9.43 -14.21 -6.99
C HIS A 152 10.20 -13.76 -5.74
N ARG A 153 9.78 -12.62 -5.21
CA ARG A 153 10.24 -12.06 -3.95
C ARG A 153 9.03 -11.80 -3.06
N ASP A 154 9.04 -12.36 -1.86
CA ASP A 154 7.99 -12.18 -0.87
C ASP A 154 8.45 -11.20 0.22
N ILE A 155 7.56 -10.29 0.59
CA ILE A 155 7.80 -9.30 1.65
C ILE A 155 6.70 -9.44 2.69
N GLU A 156 7.12 -9.77 3.93
CA GLU A 156 6.21 -9.91 5.07
C GLU A 156 5.57 -8.58 5.47
N PRO A 157 4.28 -8.56 5.81
CA PRO A 157 3.52 -7.35 6.15
C PRO A 157 3.72 -6.90 7.60
N ILE A 158 4.96 -6.71 8.03
CA ILE A 158 5.35 -6.35 9.41
C ILE A 158 5.03 -4.90 9.71
N ALA A 159 4.49 -4.62 10.89
CA ALA A 159 4.13 -3.29 11.36
C ALA A 159 5.27 -2.27 11.23
N GLY A 160 4.96 -1.09 10.74
CA GLY A 160 5.91 0.00 10.53
C GLY A 160 6.82 -0.15 9.31
N ARG A 161 6.77 -1.28 8.58
CA ARG A 161 7.51 -1.48 7.32
C ARG A 161 6.82 -0.73 6.20
N LEU A 162 7.59 0.06 5.46
CA LEU A 162 7.19 0.66 4.19
C LEU A 162 7.81 -0.12 3.03
N VAL A 163 7.02 -0.44 2.04
CA VAL A 163 7.47 -0.94 0.75
C VAL A 163 7.12 0.09 -0.31
N CYS A 164 8.10 0.52 -1.10
CA CYS A 164 7.89 1.31 -2.30
C CYS A 164 8.34 0.52 -3.52
N PHE A 165 7.66 0.69 -4.64
CA PHE A 165 8.10 0.09 -5.91
C PHE A 165 7.69 0.95 -7.10
N LEU A 166 8.52 0.90 -8.15
CA LEU A 166 8.19 1.56 -9.42
C LEU A 166 6.97 0.87 -10.02
N THR A 167 5.90 1.64 -10.22
CA THR A 167 4.58 1.11 -10.61
C THR A 167 4.53 0.54 -12.01
N PRO A 168 5.16 1.17 -13.05
CA PRO A 168 5.01 0.71 -14.43
C PRO A 168 5.48 -0.74 -14.62
N GLY A 169 4.56 -1.60 -15.07
CA GLY A 169 4.85 -2.99 -15.40
C GLY A 169 5.17 -3.91 -14.21
N ARG A 170 5.14 -3.43 -12.97
CA ARG A 170 5.48 -4.22 -11.79
C ARG A 170 4.32 -5.12 -11.39
N GLU A 171 4.40 -6.39 -11.77
CA GLU A 171 3.43 -7.40 -11.37
C GLU A 171 3.66 -7.83 -9.93
N HIS A 172 2.57 -7.85 -9.15
CA HIS A 172 2.59 -8.26 -7.75
C HIS A 172 1.26 -8.85 -7.31
N ALA A 173 1.26 -9.50 -6.16
CA ALA A 173 0.07 -10.10 -5.54
C ALA A 173 0.13 -9.92 -4.02
N VAL A 174 -1.02 -9.96 -3.36
CA VAL A 174 -1.10 -10.18 -1.92
C VAL A 174 -1.50 -11.64 -1.71
N LEU A 175 -0.62 -12.42 -1.09
CA LEU A 175 -0.90 -13.82 -0.81
C LEU A 175 -2.03 -13.94 0.21
N PRO A 176 -2.79 -15.06 0.20
CA PRO A 176 -3.84 -15.27 1.18
C PRO A 176 -3.31 -15.18 2.61
N THR A 177 -3.98 -14.41 3.44
CA THR A 177 -3.63 -14.26 4.86
C THR A 177 -4.45 -15.19 5.73
N ARG A 178 -3.89 -15.70 6.84
CA ARG A 178 -4.59 -16.55 7.81
C ARG A 178 -5.19 -15.78 8.99
N ARG A 179 -4.90 -14.48 9.09
CA ARG A 179 -5.47 -13.56 10.07
C ARG A 179 -5.82 -12.23 9.38
N GLU A 180 -6.50 -11.34 10.06
CA GLU A 180 -6.73 -9.99 9.54
C GLU A 180 -5.40 -9.32 9.24
N ARG A 181 -5.30 -8.68 8.07
CA ARG A 181 -4.13 -7.93 7.59
C ARG A 181 -4.54 -6.54 7.19
N LEU A 182 -3.92 -5.56 7.80
CA LEU A 182 -4.16 -4.16 7.53
C LEU A 182 -2.91 -3.48 6.96
N SER A 183 -3.11 -2.69 5.94
CA SER A 183 -2.08 -1.81 5.35
C SER A 183 -2.69 -0.48 4.94
N ILE A 184 -1.84 0.52 4.78
CA ILE A 184 -2.13 1.73 4.01
C ILE A 184 -1.42 1.56 2.68
N SER A 185 -2.17 1.60 1.59
CA SER A 185 -1.66 1.45 0.24
C SER A 185 -1.95 2.71 -0.57
N GLY A 186 -1.10 3.03 -1.54
CA GLY A 186 -1.30 4.21 -2.34
C GLY A 186 -0.28 4.42 -3.44
N TRP A 187 -0.33 5.58 -4.05
CA TRP A 187 0.48 5.90 -5.22
C TRP A 187 0.92 7.35 -5.21
N PHE A 188 2.22 7.55 -5.44
CA PHE A 188 2.69 8.84 -5.92
C PHE A 188 2.47 8.94 -7.43
N ARG A 189 1.89 10.05 -7.85
CA ARG A 189 1.47 10.29 -9.23
C ARG A 189 2.14 11.55 -9.80
N THR A 190 2.35 11.56 -11.11
CA THR A 190 2.68 12.79 -11.85
C THR A 190 1.41 13.62 -12.09
N ARG A 191 1.57 14.86 -12.51
CA ARG A 191 0.45 15.69 -12.98
C ARG A 191 -0.25 15.05 -14.17
N SER A 192 -1.56 15.27 -14.25
CA SER A 192 -2.41 14.91 -15.40
C SER A 192 -2.08 15.76 -16.60
#